data_225b41650f354ed77a040bf5fed75be0
#
_entry.id   225b41650f354ed77a040bf5fed75be0
#
_cell.length_a   1.000
_cell.length_b   1.000
_cell.length_c   1.000
_cell.angle_alpha   90.00
_cell.angle_beta   90.00
_cell.angle_gamma   90.00
#
_symmetry.space_group_name_H-M   'P 1'
#
loop_
_entity.id
_entity.type
_entity.pdbx_description
1 polymer ?
#
loop_
_entity_poly.entity_id
_entity_poly.type
_entity_poly.pdbx_seq_one_letter_code
_entity_poly.pdbx_strand_id
1 'polypeptide(L)'
;MTIDYLTRPRPLSPRQDILPVIIGGDFGVYGIGRCFNEAFGCRCICVGSQPTESITRSHFFDVRHVSAHATDAQLLDTLMTIAGEHPDKKLILMANHDIFSAFVARNMDKLSRHYALPFPNLEVMERLTDK
;
A
#
# COMPACT_ATOMS: atom_id res chain seq x y z
N MET A 1 -11.67 31.51 18.37
CA MET A 1 -11.39 30.86 17.11
C MET A 1 -12.16 29.54 17.06
N THR A 2 -13.02 29.40 16.09
CA THR A 2 -13.80 28.17 15.95
C THR A 2 -12.97 27.15 15.19
N ILE A 3 -12.71 26.01 15.84
CA ILE A 3 -12.06 24.90 15.15
C ILE A 3 -13.17 24.17 14.40
N ASP A 4 -13.07 24.17 13.09
CA ASP A 4 -14.03 23.47 12.26
C ASP A 4 -13.57 22.02 12.06
N TYR A 5 -14.08 21.13 12.90
CA TYR A 5 -13.79 19.70 12.81
C TYR A 5 -14.44 19.04 11.60
N LEU A 6 -15.30 19.73 10.88
CA LEU A 6 -16.00 19.21 9.73
C LEU A 6 -15.23 19.44 8.42
N THR A 7 -14.33 20.43 8.41
CA THR A 7 -13.46 20.67 7.26
C THR A 7 -12.24 19.76 7.33
N ARG A 8 -12.03 18.98 6.28
CA ARG A 8 -10.83 18.18 6.17
C ARG A 8 -9.62 19.08 5.99
N PRO A 9 -8.49 18.80 6.66
CA PRO A 9 -7.26 19.53 6.40
C PRO A 9 -6.90 19.45 4.92
N ARG A 10 -6.37 20.53 4.38
CA ARG A 10 -5.85 20.51 3.01
C ARG A 10 -4.58 19.69 2.99
N PRO A 11 -4.34 18.87 1.94
CA PRO A 11 -3.08 18.16 1.80
C PRO A 11 -1.90 19.12 1.78
N LEU A 12 -0.79 18.71 2.39
CA LEU A 12 0.43 19.51 2.43
C LEU A 12 1.03 19.74 1.03
N SER A 13 0.95 18.73 0.16
CA SER A 13 1.49 18.77 -1.18
C SER A 13 0.58 17.95 -2.11
N PRO A 14 -0.55 18.52 -2.57
CA PRO A 14 -1.53 17.75 -3.36
C PRO A 14 -0.92 17.11 -4.60
N ARG A 15 -1.16 15.80 -4.76
CA ARG A 15 -0.69 15.03 -5.92
C ARG A 15 -1.75 14.03 -6.34
N GLN A 16 -2.17 14.11 -7.59
CA GLN A 16 -3.15 13.19 -8.17
C GLN A 16 -2.50 12.09 -9.01
N ASP A 17 -1.19 12.17 -9.21
CA ASP A 17 -0.45 11.26 -10.06
C ASP A 17 0.07 10.02 -9.32
N ILE A 18 0.01 9.99 -7.98
CA ILE A 18 0.51 8.87 -7.19
C ILE A 18 -0.63 8.02 -6.63
N LEU A 19 -0.37 6.71 -6.54
CA LEU A 19 -1.32 5.76 -5.99
C LEU A 19 -0.56 4.75 -5.12
N PRO A 20 -0.61 4.89 -3.80
CA PRO A 20 -0.05 3.89 -2.90
C PRO A 20 -0.88 2.62 -2.91
N VAL A 21 -0.20 1.48 -3.02
CA VAL A 21 -0.78 0.14 -2.91
C VAL A 21 -0.13 -0.51 -1.70
N ILE A 22 -0.93 -0.88 -0.71
CA ILE A 22 -0.42 -1.32 0.60
C ILE A 22 -0.91 -2.74 0.87
N ILE A 23 0.04 -3.66 1.06
CA ILE A 23 -0.28 -5.06 1.34
C ILE A 23 -0.46 -5.24 2.85
N GLY A 24 -1.60 -5.77 3.22
CA GLY A 24 -1.98 -6.01 4.60
C GLY A 24 -3.34 -5.40 4.91
N GLY A 25 -3.83 -5.53 6.12
CA GLY A 25 -5.17 -5.08 6.46
C GLY A 25 -5.34 -4.58 7.89
N ASP A 26 -4.26 -4.34 8.60
CA ASP A 26 -4.30 -3.94 10.01
C ASP A 26 -4.29 -2.41 10.19
N PHE A 27 -4.23 -1.98 11.44
CA PHE A 27 -4.17 -0.55 11.78
C PHE A 27 -2.91 0.13 11.25
N GLY A 28 -1.81 -0.60 11.12
CA GLY A 28 -0.57 -0.07 10.54
C GLY A 28 -0.77 0.28 9.06
N VAL A 29 -1.48 -0.55 8.32
CA VAL A 29 -1.85 -0.26 6.92
C VAL A 29 -2.72 0.99 6.84
N TYR A 30 -3.71 1.11 7.72
CA TYR A 30 -4.53 2.32 7.80
C TYR A 30 -3.67 3.55 8.05
N GLY A 31 -2.74 3.48 9.00
CA GLY A 31 -1.84 4.58 9.33
C GLY A 31 -0.98 5.02 8.16
N ILE A 32 -0.44 4.08 7.39
CA ILE A 32 0.35 4.37 6.19
C ILE A 32 -0.52 5.12 5.17
N GLY A 33 -1.70 4.60 4.88
CA GLY A 33 -2.61 5.22 3.91
C GLY A 33 -3.07 6.60 4.34
N ARG A 34 -3.33 6.77 5.63
CA ARG A 34 -3.69 8.06 6.20
C ARG A 34 -2.58 9.10 6.00
N CYS A 35 -1.33 8.71 6.24
CA CYS A 35 -0.18 9.59 6.01
C CYS A 35 -0.11 10.05 4.55
N PHE A 36 -0.29 9.15 3.60
CA PHE A 36 -0.31 9.50 2.18
C PHE A 36 -1.48 10.42 1.84
N ASN A 37 -2.65 10.15 2.38
CA ASN A 37 -3.82 10.98 2.11
C ASN A 37 -3.66 12.38 2.72
N GLU A 38 -3.16 12.49 3.94
CA GLU A 38 -2.91 13.78 4.58
C GLU A 38 -1.83 14.59 3.85
N ALA A 39 -0.78 13.93 3.39
CA ALA A 39 0.33 14.61 2.71
C ALA A 39 -0.02 15.03 1.28
N PHE A 40 -0.68 14.17 0.53
CA PHE A 40 -0.85 14.34 -0.92
C PHE A 40 -2.30 14.39 -1.39
N GLY A 41 -3.26 14.09 -0.53
CA GLY A 41 -4.67 14.03 -0.91
C GLY A 41 -5.03 12.84 -1.79
N CYS A 42 -4.13 11.88 -1.95
CA CYS A 42 -4.35 10.73 -2.81
C CYS A 42 -5.16 9.64 -2.11
N ARG A 43 -5.83 8.81 -2.92
CA ARG A 43 -6.45 7.57 -2.46
C ARG A 43 -5.39 6.47 -2.44
N CYS A 44 -5.67 5.42 -1.69
CA CYS A 44 -4.79 4.25 -1.56
C CYS A 44 -5.57 2.98 -1.87
N ILE A 45 -4.87 1.92 -2.26
CA ILE A 45 -5.44 0.58 -2.40
C ILE A 45 -4.87 -0.30 -1.29
N CYS A 46 -5.75 -0.93 -0.54
CA CYS A 46 -5.38 -1.97 0.42
C CYS A 46 -5.54 -3.34 -0.25
N VAL A 47 -4.49 -4.13 -0.24
CA VAL A 47 -4.52 -5.52 -0.73
C VAL A 47 -4.45 -6.43 0.49
N GLY A 48 -5.57 -7.03 0.87
CA GLY A 48 -5.62 -7.83 2.09
C GLY A 48 -6.78 -8.80 2.14
N SER A 49 -6.73 -9.71 3.11
CA SER A 49 -7.76 -10.75 3.29
C SER A 49 -8.90 -10.29 4.21
N GLN A 50 -8.57 -9.60 5.29
CA GLN A 50 -9.54 -9.13 6.28
C GLN A 50 -9.15 -7.74 6.76
N PRO A 51 -9.36 -6.71 5.93
CA PRO A 51 -9.04 -5.34 6.35
C PRO A 51 -9.91 -4.91 7.52
N THR A 52 -9.34 -4.11 8.41
CA THR A 52 -10.06 -3.54 9.57
C THR A 52 -11.15 -2.57 9.09
N GLU A 53 -12.11 -2.29 9.97
CA GLU A 53 -13.18 -1.33 9.66
C GLU A 53 -12.63 0.07 9.36
N SER A 54 -11.53 0.45 9.99
CA SER A 54 -10.88 1.74 9.71
C SER A 54 -10.51 1.88 8.23
N ILE A 55 -10.13 0.78 7.59
CA ILE A 55 -9.81 0.74 6.16
C ILE A 55 -11.09 0.68 5.33
N THR A 56 -11.97 -0.28 5.61
CA THR A 56 -13.16 -0.53 4.79
C THR A 56 -14.15 0.63 4.79
N ARG A 57 -14.18 1.41 5.86
CA ARG A 57 -15.04 2.59 5.99
C ARG A 57 -14.36 3.89 5.61
N SER A 58 -13.08 3.84 5.28
CA SER A 58 -12.32 5.04 4.92
C SER A 58 -12.69 5.53 3.53
N HIS A 59 -12.82 6.84 3.38
CA HIS A 59 -13.08 7.48 2.09
C HIS A 59 -11.86 7.51 1.17
N PHE A 60 -10.66 7.24 1.69
CA PHE A 60 -9.43 7.29 0.90
C PHE A 60 -8.83 5.90 0.61
N PHE A 61 -9.49 4.84 1.03
CA PHE A 61 -9.07 3.47 0.70
C PHE A 61 -10.04 2.80 -0.25
N ASP A 62 -9.50 2.14 -1.26
CA ASP A 62 -10.19 1.08 -2.01
C ASP A 62 -9.59 -0.24 -1.58
N VAL A 63 -10.41 -1.28 -1.45
CA VAL A 63 -9.95 -2.59 -0.99
C VAL A 63 -9.94 -3.58 -2.15
N ARG A 64 -8.82 -4.24 -2.33
CA ARG A 64 -8.70 -5.38 -3.21
C ARG A 64 -8.49 -6.61 -2.35
N HIS A 65 -9.51 -7.46 -2.27
CA HIS A 65 -9.47 -8.66 -1.45
C HIS A 65 -8.60 -9.74 -2.06
N VAL A 66 -7.77 -10.37 -1.23
CA VAL A 66 -7.02 -11.57 -1.58
C VAL A 66 -7.24 -12.61 -0.48
N SER A 67 -7.07 -13.88 -0.83
CA SER A 67 -7.18 -14.96 0.15
C SER A 67 -6.08 -14.83 1.22
N ALA A 68 -6.42 -15.18 2.46
CA ALA A 68 -5.42 -15.29 3.54
C ALA A 68 -4.37 -16.36 3.22
N HIS A 69 -4.69 -17.30 2.34
CA HIS A 69 -3.80 -18.39 1.90
C HIS A 69 -3.29 -18.17 0.48
N ALA A 70 -3.33 -16.93 -0.02
CA ALA A 70 -2.83 -16.63 -1.36
C ALA A 70 -1.36 -17.00 -1.49
N THR A 71 -1.02 -17.64 -2.61
CA THR A 71 0.36 -17.92 -2.95
C THR A 71 1.07 -16.66 -3.42
N ASP A 72 2.40 -16.69 -3.46
CA ASP A 72 3.18 -15.60 -4.05
C ASP A 72 2.70 -15.28 -5.47
N ALA A 73 2.43 -16.32 -6.28
CA ALA A 73 1.96 -16.14 -7.65
C ALA A 73 0.60 -15.43 -7.70
N GLN A 74 -0.32 -15.79 -6.82
CA GLN A 74 -1.65 -15.17 -6.74
C GLN A 74 -1.55 -13.71 -6.29
N LEU A 75 -0.75 -13.43 -5.30
CA LEU A 75 -0.53 -12.07 -4.81
C LEU A 75 0.16 -11.21 -5.88
N LEU A 76 1.17 -11.76 -6.55
CA LEU A 76 1.84 -11.08 -7.65
C LEU A 76 0.86 -10.76 -8.78
N ASP A 77 0.01 -11.71 -9.16
CA ASP A 77 -1.01 -11.51 -10.20
C ASP A 77 -1.97 -10.38 -9.84
N THR A 78 -2.39 -10.31 -8.59
CA THR A 78 -3.24 -9.22 -8.10
C THR A 78 -2.55 -7.87 -8.26
N LEU A 79 -1.28 -7.78 -7.87
CA LEU A 79 -0.51 -6.54 -7.97
C LEU A 79 -0.28 -6.13 -9.43
N MET A 80 -0.04 -7.08 -10.31
CA MET A 80 0.11 -6.81 -11.75
C MET A 80 -1.20 -6.36 -12.38
N THR A 81 -2.32 -6.92 -11.96
CA THR A 81 -3.65 -6.50 -12.40
C THR A 81 -3.92 -5.05 -11.99
N ILE A 82 -3.61 -4.69 -10.76
CA ILE A 82 -3.74 -3.31 -10.27
C ILE A 82 -2.89 -2.35 -11.12
N ALA A 83 -1.66 -2.73 -11.41
CA ALA A 83 -0.77 -1.91 -12.24
C ALA A 83 -1.34 -1.68 -13.64
N GLY A 84 -1.93 -2.72 -14.23
CA GLY A 84 -2.57 -2.62 -15.53
C GLY A 84 -3.82 -1.72 -15.55
N GLU A 85 -4.52 -1.63 -14.41
CA GLU A 85 -5.69 -0.77 -14.27
C GLU A 85 -5.35 0.72 -14.12
N HIS A 86 -4.12 1.03 -13.75
CA HIS A 86 -3.69 2.40 -13.44
C HIS A 86 -2.41 2.79 -14.18
N PRO A 87 -2.41 2.75 -15.54
CA PRO A 87 -1.19 3.04 -16.30
C PRO A 87 -0.76 4.52 -16.24
N ASP A 88 -1.66 5.41 -15.81
CA ASP A 88 -1.44 6.85 -15.68
C ASP A 88 -0.93 7.26 -14.29
N LYS A 89 -0.84 6.33 -13.36
CA LYS A 89 -0.42 6.61 -11.99
C LYS A 89 1.00 6.11 -11.71
N LYS A 90 1.67 6.81 -10.82
CA LYS A 90 2.92 6.32 -10.20
C LYS A 90 2.54 5.47 -9.00
N LEU A 91 2.73 4.18 -9.12
CA LEU A 91 2.35 3.22 -8.09
C LEU A 91 3.49 3.07 -7.09
N ILE A 92 3.16 3.17 -5.81
CA ILE A 92 4.11 2.98 -4.72
C ILE A 92 3.63 1.76 -3.92
N LEU A 93 4.47 0.75 -3.80
CA LEU A 93 4.12 -0.46 -3.06
C LEU A 93 4.67 -0.40 -1.65
N MET A 94 3.78 -0.59 -0.68
CA MET A 94 4.12 -0.61 0.74
C MET A 94 3.61 -1.89 1.37
N ALA A 95 4.23 -2.31 2.46
CA ALA A 95 3.79 -3.45 3.25
C ALA A 95 4.11 -3.21 4.72
N ASN A 96 3.27 -3.74 5.62
CA ASN A 96 3.41 -3.50 7.04
C ASN A 96 3.96 -4.71 7.83
N HIS A 97 4.06 -5.87 7.21
CA HIS A 97 4.53 -7.09 7.85
C HIS A 97 5.74 -7.67 7.14
N ASP A 98 6.63 -8.28 7.91
CA ASP A 98 7.86 -8.90 7.38
C ASP A 98 7.57 -9.95 6.30
N ILE A 99 6.47 -10.70 6.45
CA ILE A 99 6.09 -11.72 5.47
C ILE A 99 5.80 -11.09 4.09
N PHE A 100 5.16 -9.93 4.07
CA PHE A 100 4.86 -9.23 2.82
C PHE A 100 6.09 -8.52 2.27
N SER A 101 6.92 -7.97 3.15
CA SER A 101 8.19 -7.38 2.74
C SER A 101 9.12 -8.42 2.11
N ALA A 102 9.16 -9.63 2.66
CA ALA A 102 9.91 -10.73 2.08
C ALA A 102 9.35 -11.16 0.72
N PHE A 103 8.02 -11.18 0.58
CA PHE A 103 7.38 -11.43 -0.71
C PHE A 103 7.81 -10.41 -1.76
N VAL A 104 7.80 -9.13 -1.41
CA VAL A 104 8.23 -8.05 -2.32
C VAL A 104 9.69 -8.25 -2.71
N ALA A 105 10.56 -8.56 -1.76
CA ALA A 105 11.98 -8.79 -2.02
C ALA A 105 12.20 -9.95 -2.99
N ARG A 106 11.44 -11.04 -2.85
CA ARG A 106 11.52 -12.20 -3.75
C ARG A 106 11.06 -11.90 -5.17
N ASN A 107 10.20 -10.91 -5.34
CA ASN A 107 9.58 -10.57 -6.63
C ASN A 107 9.98 -9.17 -7.11
N MET A 108 11.08 -8.63 -6.58
CA MET A 108 11.50 -7.25 -6.83
C MET A 108 11.72 -6.95 -8.31
N ASP A 109 12.32 -7.87 -9.06
CA ASP A 109 12.58 -7.68 -10.48
C ASP A 109 11.30 -7.47 -11.29
N LYS A 110 10.24 -8.21 -10.96
CA LYS A 110 8.96 -8.10 -11.66
C LYS A 110 8.19 -6.86 -11.19
N LEU A 111 8.17 -6.63 -9.88
CA LEU A 111 7.41 -5.53 -9.29
C LEU A 111 8.03 -4.16 -9.60
N SER A 112 9.35 -4.06 -9.65
CA SER A 112 10.03 -2.79 -9.89
C SER A 112 9.75 -2.19 -11.28
N ARG A 113 9.23 -2.98 -12.20
CA ARG A 113 8.84 -2.50 -13.53
C ARG A 113 7.57 -1.65 -13.48
N HIS A 114 6.75 -1.80 -12.44
CA HIS A 114 5.43 -1.17 -12.32
C HIS A 114 5.26 -0.37 -11.04
N TYR A 115 6.06 -0.63 -10.02
CA TYR A 115 5.94 -0.03 -8.70
C TYR A 115 7.26 0.60 -8.26
N ALA A 116 7.17 1.75 -7.60
CA ALA A 116 8.26 2.23 -6.78
C ALA A 116 8.30 1.35 -5.51
N LEU A 117 9.46 0.81 -5.19
CA LEU A 117 9.64 -0.15 -4.11
C LEU A 117 10.58 0.44 -3.05
N PRO A 118 10.06 1.08 -1.99
CA PRO A 118 10.88 1.56 -0.89
C PRO A 118 11.23 0.42 0.07
N PHE A 119 11.81 -0.65 -0.48
CA PHE A 119 12.19 -1.85 0.26
C PHE A 119 13.67 -2.13 0.06
N PRO A 120 14.37 -2.65 1.08
CA PRO A 120 15.72 -3.18 0.89
C PRO A 120 15.66 -4.46 0.04
N ASN A 121 16.79 -4.84 -0.55
CA ASN A 121 16.86 -6.11 -1.27
C ASN A 121 16.76 -7.30 -0.31
N LEU A 122 16.60 -8.51 -0.88
CA LEU A 122 16.38 -9.72 -0.08
C LEU A 122 17.53 -10.00 0.90
N GLU A 123 18.75 -9.80 0.48
CA GLU A 123 19.94 -10.02 1.35
C GLU A 123 19.89 -9.10 2.57
N VAL A 124 19.60 -7.82 2.38
CA VAL A 124 19.48 -6.86 3.48
C VAL A 124 18.29 -7.20 4.36
N MET A 125 17.17 -7.59 3.78
CA MET A 125 15.98 -8.02 4.53
C MET A 125 16.29 -9.19 5.45
N GLU A 126 16.96 -10.21 4.94
CA GLU A 126 17.34 -11.40 5.73
C GLU A 126 18.25 -11.02 6.89
N ARG A 127 19.21 -10.13 6.68
CA ARG A 127 20.08 -9.64 7.74
C ARG A 127 19.32 -8.87 8.82
N LEU A 128 18.34 -8.05 8.45
CA LEU A 128 17.58 -7.23 9.40
C LEU A 128 16.59 -8.06 10.21
N THR A 129 16.05 -9.13 9.62
CA THR A 129 15.04 -9.98 10.26
C THR A 129 15.64 -11.17 11.01
N ASP A 130 16.88 -11.54 10.71
CA ASP A 130 17.62 -12.60 11.40
C ASP A 130 18.24 -12.04 12.68
N LYS A 131 17.61 -12.36 13.79
CA LYS A 131 18.06 -11.89 15.12
C LYS A 131 18.69 -13.02 15.90
#